data_6448feb719f493996ab9340155eb9b81
#
_entry.id   6448feb719f493996ab9340155eb9b81
#
_cell.length_a   1.000
_cell.length_b   1.000
_cell.length_c   1.000
_cell.angle_alpha   90.00
_cell.angle_beta   90.00
_cell.angle_gamma   90.00
#
_symmetry.space_group_name_H-M   'P 1'
#
loop_
_entity.id
_entity.type
_entity.pdbx_description
1 polymer ?
#
loop_
_entity_poly.entity_id
_entity_poly.type
_entity_poly.pdbx_seq_one_letter_code
_entity_poly.pdbx_strand_id
1 'polypeptide(L)'
;MKLTDKFKTSRKLLAILISLKVLILATGLVINGQAPRKKGFTLEKLDEQQKVNVYFNGSFFTSYQYPLNLEKPFLFPVYAPGGSVITRGFPLEPRKGERVDHPHHVGLWFNHGNVNGLDFWNNSSAIPAEKKDAYGHIVVREITKAESGKKGVLEVVSDWKDNKGNSVLVEKTRYVFSGDKSSRTIDHVATLTAENGPVTITDNKEGLIAIRVDRAFEMPSNESLIFTDEKGNPTTVKATDNTGVTGMYTSSQGLKGDAVWGTRNSWVILTGIKDNKTITFGIFDHPENPGYPAYAHARGYGLFSLNNLGQNAYDPKQEIKIYNLAKGESITLRHRFYVQSGSELTAEKADKIFKDFSKMY
;
A
#
# COMPACT_ATOMS: atom_id res chain seq x y z
N MET A 1 -5.07 -56.91 63.59
CA MET A 1 -4.72 -56.64 62.13
C MET A 1 -4.38 -55.18 61.96
N LYS A 2 -3.12 -54.95 62.05
CA LYS A 2 -2.15 -54.01 61.52
C LYS A 2 -2.56 -52.51 61.37
N LEU A 3 -2.13 -51.77 62.40
CA LEU A 3 -2.12 -50.29 62.47
C LEU A 3 -0.89 -49.67 61.76
N THR A 4 -0.14 -50.34 60.92
CA THR A 4 1.15 -49.92 60.37
C THR A 4 1.10 -49.30 58.97
N ASP A 5 -0.05 -49.38 58.27
CA ASP A 5 -0.11 -48.88 56.89
C ASP A 5 -0.62 -47.39 56.70
N LYS A 6 -1.22 -46.84 57.78
CA LYS A 6 -1.71 -45.43 57.70
C LYS A 6 -0.63 -44.37 57.79
N PHE A 7 0.55 -44.69 58.34
CA PHE A 7 1.64 -43.72 58.53
C PHE A 7 2.59 -43.54 57.32
N LYS A 8 2.62 -44.51 56.38
CA LYS A 8 3.46 -44.43 55.18
C LYS A 8 2.86 -43.56 54.09
N THR A 9 1.52 -43.45 54.02
CA THR A 9 0.81 -42.63 53.02
C THR A 9 0.88 -41.16 53.33
N SER A 10 0.91 -40.78 54.59
CA SER A 10 1.01 -39.37 55.07
C SER A 10 2.37 -38.73 54.77
N ARG A 11 3.48 -39.47 54.82
CA ARG A 11 4.82 -38.95 54.51
C ARG A 11 5.07 -38.75 53.01
N LYS A 12 4.45 -39.55 52.13
CA LYS A 12 4.53 -39.37 50.68
C LYS A 12 3.70 -38.18 50.17
N LEU A 13 2.54 -37.90 50.78
CA LEU A 13 1.74 -36.73 50.45
C LEU A 13 2.43 -35.41 50.92
N LEU A 14 3.10 -35.41 52.05
CA LEU A 14 3.81 -34.24 52.57
C LEU A 14 5.05 -33.91 51.72
N ALA A 15 5.75 -34.92 51.22
CA ALA A 15 6.89 -34.73 50.28
C ALA A 15 6.46 -34.20 48.92
N ILE A 16 5.29 -34.60 48.38
CA ILE A 16 4.74 -34.13 47.12
C ILE A 16 4.25 -32.66 47.26
N LEU A 17 3.66 -32.28 48.40
CA LEU A 17 3.21 -30.91 48.64
C LEU A 17 4.38 -29.93 48.88
N ILE A 18 5.51 -30.35 49.40
CA ILE A 18 6.71 -29.55 49.56
C ILE A 18 7.41 -29.36 48.18
N SER A 19 7.47 -30.38 47.36
CA SER A 19 8.02 -30.31 45.98
C SER A 19 7.19 -29.39 45.08
N LEU A 20 5.86 -29.35 45.25
CA LEU A 20 4.98 -28.49 44.46
C LEU A 20 5.07 -27.00 44.87
N LYS A 21 5.35 -26.72 46.15
CA LYS A 21 5.56 -25.33 46.63
C LYS A 21 6.91 -24.74 46.24
N VAL A 22 7.95 -25.54 46.06
CA VAL A 22 9.27 -25.10 45.59
C VAL A 22 9.26 -24.84 44.07
N LEU A 23 8.40 -25.56 43.30
CA LEU A 23 8.28 -25.34 41.87
C LEU A 23 7.48 -24.09 41.50
N ILE A 24 6.62 -23.55 42.40
CA ILE A 24 5.82 -22.34 42.19
C ILE A 24 6.61 -21.05 42.52
N LEU A 25 7.69 -21.14 43.33
CA LEU A 25 8.55 -20.00 43.61
C LEU A 25 9.66 -19.77 42.58
N ALA A 26 9.91 -20.71 41.63
CA ALA A 26 10.96 -20.54 40.60
C ALA A 26 10.44 -19.95 39.29
N THR A 27 9.13 -19.68 39.14
CA THR A 27 8.53 -19.11 37.91
C THR A 27 8.15 -17.64 38.05
N GLY A 28 8.60 -16.96 39.09
CA GLY A 28 8.24 -15.58 39.44
C GLY A 28 9.19 -14.48 38.92
N LEU A 29 10.10 -14.76 38.01
CA LEU A 29 10.86 -13.73 37.29
C LEU A 29 10.75 -13.96 35.78
N VAL A 30 9.56 -13.76 35.23
CA VAL A 30 9.47 -13.34 33.83
C VAL A 30 9.98 -11.91 33.80
N ILE A 31 11.29 -11.76 33.67
CA ILE A 31 11.87 -10.51 33.20
C ILE A 31 11.25 -10.30 31.83
N ASN A 32 10.24 -9.43 31.75
CA ASN A 32 9.79 -8.84 30.49
C ASN A 32 10.95 -8.02 29.94
N GLY A 33 12.01 -8.67 29.55
CA GLY A 33 13.03 -8.13 28.70
C GLY A 33 12.43 -7.91 27.31
N GLN A 34 11.71 -6.80 27.13
CA GLN A 34 11.45 -6.34 25.78
C GLN A 34 12.82 -6.22 25.12
N ALA A 35 13.06 -7.06 24.12
CA ALA A 35 14.25 -6.93 23.28
C ALA A 35 14.37 -5.44 22.89
N PRO A 36 15.56 -4.84 22.95
CA PRO A 36 15.72 -3.42 22.67
C PRO A 36 15.09 -3.13 21.30
N ARG A 37 14.08 -2.26 21.28
CA ARG A 37 13.39 -1.89 20.03
C ARG A 37 14.46 -1.38 19.06
N LYS A 38 14.66 -2.10 17.97
CA LYS A 38 15.61 -1.69 16.94
C LYS A 38 15.20 -0.30 16.45
N LYS A 39 16.09 0.70 16.60
CA LYS A 39 15.85 2.06 16.08
C LYS A 39 15.91 2.03 14.57
N GLY A 40 14.99 2.77 13.93
CA GLY A 40 14.90 2.86 12.47
C GLY A 40 13.92 1.84 11.86
N PHE A 41 14.16 1.47 10.62
CA PHE A 41 13.33 0.53 9.86
C PHE A 41 13.84 -0.90 10.02
N THR A 42 12.91 -1.82 10.17
CA THR A 42 13.16 -3.26 10.12
C THR A 42 12.32 -3.85 8.99
N LEU A 43 12.97 -4.55 8.08
CA LEU A 43 12.34 -5.33 7.03
C LEU A 43 12.44 -6.81 7.40
N GLU A 44 11.29 -7.47 7.45
CA GLU A 44 11.16 -8.88 7.78
C GLU A 44 10.60 -9.62 6.56
N LYS A 45 11.46 -10.40 5.90
CA LYS A 45 11.08 -11.20 4.73
C LYS A 45 10.41 -12.49 5.20
N LEU A 46 9.20 -12.76 4.70
CA LEU A 46 8.37 -13.92 5.01
C LEU A 46 8.02 -14.63 3.71
N ASP A 47 8.97 -15.40 3.17
CA ASP A 47 8.87 -16.01 1.83
C ASP A 47 7.67 -16.94 1.68
N GLU A 48 7.39 -17.77 2.67
CA GLU A 48 6.24 -18.67 2.68
C GLU A 48 4.88 -17.94 2.64
N GLN A 49 4.86 -16.68 3.12
CA GLN A 49 3.67 -15.83 3.12
C GLN A 49 3.66 -14.84 1.95
N GLN A 50 4.67 -14.90 1.08
CA GLN A 50 4.85 -14.00 -0.08
C GLN A 50 4.74 -12.52 0.30
N LYS A 51 5.48 -12.12 1.36
CA LYS A 51 5.47 -10.75 1.84
C LYS A 51 6.76 -10.32 2.53
N VAL A 52 6.95 -9.01 2.60
CA VAL A 52 7.99 -8.35 3.40
C VAL A 52 7.33 -7.33 4.31
N ASN A 53 7.35 -7.58 5.61
CA ASN A 53 6.84 -6.64 6.60
C ASN A 53 7.84 -5.51 6.83
N VAL A 54 7.33 -4.30 7.00
CA VAL A 54 8.12 -3.09 7.28
C VAL A 54 7.67 -2.50 8.60
N TYR A 55 8.62 -2.35 9.52
CA TYR A 55 8.40 -1.75 10.84
C TYR A 55 9.25 -0.49 10.99
N PHE A 56 8.77 0.47 11.75
CA PHE A 56 9.54 1.62 12.20
C PHE A 56 9.60 1.67 13.72
N ASN A 57 10.80 1.61 14.29
CA ASN A 57 11.02 1.54 15.75
C ASN A 57 10.17 0.43 16.43
N GLY A 58 10.03 -0.72 15.76
CA GLY A 58 9.25 -1.86 16.22
C GLY A 58 7.73 -1.75 16.04
N SER A 59 7.22 -0.62 15.52
CA SER A 59 5.80 -0.49 15.15
C SER A 59 5.60 -0.84 13.69
N PHE A 60 4.59 -1.65 13.40
CA PHE A 60 4.24 -2.04 12.03
C PHE A 60 3.84 -0.81 11.21
N PHE A 61 4.38 -0.68 10.01
CA PHE A 61 4.08 0.40 9.08
C PHE A 61 3.30 -0.09 7.87
N THR A 62 3.82 -1.11 7.19
CA THR A 62 3.18 -1.70 6.01
C THR A 62 3.78 -3.07 5.71
N SER A 63 3.18 -3.79 4.76
CA SER A 63 3.75 -5.02 4.20
C SER A 63 3.74 -4.96 2.67
N TYR A 64 4.87 -5.19 2.03
CA TYR A 64 4.92 -5.49 0.60
C TYR A 64 4.44 -6.91 0.40
N GLN A 65 3.34 -7.08 -0.33
CA GLN A 65 2.70 -8.37 -0.56
C GLN A 65 2.70 -8.69 -2.05
N TYR A 66 2.99 -9.96 -2.37
CA TYR A 66 3.08 -10.44 -3.75
C TYR A 66 2.49 -11.85 -3.91
N PRO A 67 1.26 -12.09 -3.42
CA PRO A 67 0.64 -13.41 -3.48
C PRO A 67 0.31 -13.79 -4.93
N LEU A 68 0.50 -15.07 -5.28
CA LEU A 68 0.32 -15.56 -6.64
C LEU A 68 -1.15 -15.55 -7.12
N ASN A 69 -2.10 -15.47 -6.21
CA ASN A 69 -3.54 -15.41 -6.51
C ASN A 69 -4.08 -13.99 -6.69
N LEU A 70 -3.21 -12.99 -6.63
CA LEU A 70 -3.54 -11.59 -6.96
C LEU A 70 -2.75 -11.15 -8.19
N GLU A 71 -3.28 -10.18 -8.90
CA GLU A 71 -2.82 -9.84 -10.24
C GLU A 71 -1.64 -8.86 -10.26
N LYS A 72 -1.21 -8.40 -9.08
CA LYS A 72 -0.10 -7.45 -8.91
C LYS A 72 0.43 -7.43 -7.48
N PRO A 73 1.68 -7.03 -7.24
CA PRO A 73 2.18 -6.72 -5.90
C PRO A 73 1.65 -5.35 -5.42
N PHE A 74 1.62 -5.17 -4.09
CA PHE A 74 1.13 -3.95 -3.45
C PHE A 74 1.66 -3.81 -2.02
N LEU A 75 1.56 -2.60 -1.45
CA LEU A 75 1.80 -2.33 -0.03
C LEU A 75 0.46 -2.29 0.71
N PHE A 76 0.26 -3.21 1.67
CA PHE A 76 -0.99 -3.31 2.44
C PHE A 76 -0.80 -4.06 3.77
N PRO A 77 -1.51 -3.64 4.83
CA PRO A 77 -2.11 -2.31 4.99
C PRO A 77 -1.03 -1.22 5.14
N VAL A 78 -1.39 0.05 4.92
CA VAL A 78 -0.50 1.18 5.20
C VAL A 78 -1.04 1.96 6.39
N TYR A 79 -0.17 2.22 7.39
CA TYR A 79 -0.51 2.94 8.61
C TYR A 79 0.15 4.32 8.64
N ALA A 80 -0.61 5.31 9.10
CA ALA A 80 -0.05 6.59 9.49
C ALA A 80 0.74 6.48 10.81
N PRO A 81 1.66 7.41 11.12
CA PRO A 81 2.24 7.51 12.45
C PRO A 81 1.15 7.56 13.53
N GLY A 82 1.32 6.75 14.59
CA GLY A 82 0.30 6.63 15.64
C GLY A 82 -0.76 5.55 15.40
N GLY A 83 -0.63 4.74 14.31
CA GLY A 83 -1.32 3.47 14.14
C GLY A 83 -2.67 3.52 13.43
N SER A 84 -3.10 4.66 12.90
CA SER A 84 -4.32 4.73 12.09
C SER A 84 -4.07 4.17 10.70
N VAL A 85 -4.91 3.20 10.26
CA VAL A 85 -4.83 2.64 8.91
C VAL A 85 -5.40 3.63 7.89
N ILE A 86 -4.70 3.79 6.76
CA ILE A 86 -5.11 4.72 5.70
C ILE A 86 -5.60 4.03 4.43
N THR A 87 -5.31 2.74 4.26
CA THR A 87 -5.78 1.94 3.12
C THR A 87 -7.14 1.32 3.40
N ARG A 88 -8.01 1.25 2.37
CA ARG A 88 -9.24 0.46 2.39
C ARG A 88 -8.92 -1.03 2.60
N GLY A 89 -9.72 -1.72 3.42
CA GLY A 89 -9.55 -3.15 3.67
C GLY A 89 -10.09 -4.04 2.56
N PHE A 90 -11.23 -3.69 1.95
CA PHE A 90 -11.81 -4.48 0.85
C PHE A 90 -10.88 -4.50 -0.38
N PRO A 91 -10.68 -5.65 -1.05
CA PRO A 91 -11.30 -6.96 -0.81
C PRO A 91 -10.53 -7.86 0.17
N LEU A 92 -9.34 -7.47 0.68
CA LEU A 92 -8.44 -8.34 1.45
C LEU A 92 -8.88 -8.54 2.90
N GLU A 93 -9.19 -7.45 3.58
CA GLU A 93 -9.60 -7.38 4.98
C GLU A 93 -10.81 -6.44 5.13
N PRO A 94 -12.00 -6.80 4.58
CA PRO A 94 -13.16 -5.91 4.55
C PRO A 94 -13.54 -5.42 5.95
N ARG A 95 -13.74 -4.11 6.09
CA ARG A 95 -14.13 -3.46 7.33
C ARG A 95 -15.49 -2.79 7.17
N LYS A 96 -16.25 -2.70 8.25
CA LYS A 96 -17.58 -2.07 8.28
C LYS A 96 -17.59 -0.70 7.59
N GLY A 97 -18.56 -0.50 6.71
CA GLY A 97 -18.82 0.76 6.04
C GLY A 97 -17.88 1.08 4.87
N GLU A 98 -17.01 0.15 4.48
CA GLU A 98 -16.19 0.30 3.28
C GLU A 98 -16.99 0.00 2.01
N ARG A 99 -16.71 0.73 0.93
CA ARG A 99 -17.31 0.48 -0.38
C ARG A 99 -16.86 -0.87 -0.94
N VAL A 100 -17.83 -1.61 -1.49
CA VAL A 100 -17.60 -2.87 -2.22
C VAL A 100 -17.62 -2.56 -3.71
N ASP A 101 -16.58 -1.94 -4.20
CA ASP A 101 -16.38 -1.59 -5.60
C ASP A 101 -14.92 -1.84 -6.00
N HIS A 102 -14.62 -1.87 -7.29
CA HIS A 102 -13.26 -1.94 -7.82
C HIS A 102 -12.35 -2.90 -7.04
N PRO A 103 -12.56 -4.23 -7.11
CA PRO A 103 -11.78 -5.20 -6.34
C PRO A 103 -10.30 -5.21 -6.72
N HIS A 104 -9.93 -4.62 -7.87
CA HIS A 104 -8.56 -4.42 -8.30
C HIS A 104 -7.85 -3.24 -7.61
N HIS A 105 -8.55 -2.38 -6.87
CA HIS A 105 -7.94 -1.29 -6.10
C HIS A 105 -7.50 -1.79 -4.72
N VAL A 106 -6.25 -2.25 -4.60
CA VAL A 106 -5.72 -2.91 -3.40
C VAL A 106 -4.51 -2.16 -2.86
N GLY A 107 -4.60 -1.65 -1.64
CA GLY A 107 -3.48 -1.03 -0.94
C GLY A 107 -2.91 0.20 -1.63
N LEU A 108 -1.58 0.28 -1.69
CA LEU A 108 -0.78 1.21 -2.50
C LEU A 108 -0.03 0.37 -3.55
N TRP A 109 -0.27 0.64 -4.83
CA TRP A 109 0.24 -0.19 -5.95
C TRP A 109 0.75 0.67 -7.10
N PHE A 110 1.44 -0.01 -8.05
CA PHE A 110 1.96 0.58 -9.28
C PHE A 110 1.65 -0.33 -10.46
N ASN A 111 0.97 0.18 -11.48
CA ASN A 111 0.74 -0.47 -12.76
C ASN A 111 0.12 0.50 -13.80
N HIS A 112 -0.22 -0.01 -15.01
CA HIS A 112 -0.80 0.79 -16.09
C HIS A 112 -1.85 0.01 -16.87
N GLY A 113 -2.87 0.70 -17.38
CA GLY A 113 -4.03 0.12 -18.05
C GLY A 113 -3.83 -0.23 -19.52
N ASN A 114 -2.68 0.05 -20.14
CA ASN A 114 -2.45 -0.32 -21.54
C ASN A 114 -0.95 -0.50 -21.85
N VAL A 115 -0.50 -1.75 -21.84
CA VAL A 115 0.87 -2.16 -22.24
C VAL A 115 0.73 -3.26 -23.29
N ASN A 116 1.13 -3.01 -24.53
CA ASN A 116 0.90 -3.89 -25.68
C ASN A 116 -0.58 -4.29 -25.86
N GLY A 117 -1.52 -3.40 -25.50
CA GLY A 117 -2.95 -3.68 -25.54
C GLY A 117 -3.50 -4.45 -24.34
N LEU A 118 -2.67 -4.83 -23.38
CA LEU A 118 -3.07 -5.55 -22.17
C LEU A 118 -3.36 -4.57 -21.04
N ASP A 119 -4.45 -4.82 -20.31
CA ASP A 119 -4.84 -4.05 -19.14
C ASP A 119 -4.29 -4.69 -17.86
N PHE A 120 -3.27 -4.05 -17.24
CA PHE A 120 -2.72 -4.48 -15.96
C PHE A 120 -3.39 -3.82 -14.78
N TRP A 121 -4.16 -2.74 -15.00
CA TRP A 121 -4.80 -2.01 -13.93
C TRP A 121 -6.09 -2.69 -13.44
N ASN A 122 -7.03 -2.94 -14.35
CA ASN A 122 -8.36 -3.43 -14.01
C ASN A 122 -8.39 -4.94 -13.72
N ASN A 123 -7.30 -5.67 -13.92
CA ASN A 123 -7.27 -7.10 -13.68
C ASN A 123 -7.51 -7.46 -12.21
N SER A 124 -8.39 -8.42 -12.00
CA SER A 124 -8.74 -8.97 -10.68
C SER A 124 -9.39 -10.34 -10.83
N SER A 125 -9.61 -11.03 -9.72
CA SER A 125 -10.38 -12.30 -9.69
C SER A 125 -11.84 -12.16 -10.15
N ALA A 126 -12.37 -10.92 -10.22
CA ALA A 126 -13.72 -10.66 -10.73
C ALA A 126 -13.81 -10.66 -12.25
N ILE A 127 -12.69 -10.67 -13.00
CA ILE A 127 -12.69 -10.75 -14.46
C ILE A 127 -13.04 -12.17 -14.89
N PRO A 128 -14.10 -12.36 -15.71
CA PRO A 128 -14.46 -13.67 -16.26
C PRO A 128 -13.32 -14.30 -17.07
N ALA A 129 -13.20 -15.62 -17.00
CA ALA A 129 -12.09 -16.36 -17.61
C ALA A 129 -11.95 -16.08 -19.13
N GLU A 130 -13.08 -15.97 -19.83
CA GLU A 130 -13.13 -15.69 -21.28
C GLU A 130 -12.64 -14.28 -21.67
N LYS A 131 -12.49 -13.37 -20.69
CA LYS A 131 -11.98 -12.01 -20.92
C LYS A 131 -10.53 -11.83 -20.49
N LYS A 132 -9.95 -12.82 -19.82
CA LYS A 132 -8.59 -12.73 -19.25
C LYS A 132 -7.50 -12.47 -20.28
N ASP A 133 -7.68 -12.85 -21.54
CA ASP A 133 -6.69 -12.61 -22.61
C ASP A 133 -6.45 -11.11 -22.92
N ALA A 134 -7.36 -10.22 -22.51
CA ALA A 134 -7.18 -8.77 -22.62
C ALA A 134 -6.44 -8.17 -21.41
N TYR A 135 -6.07 -8.98 -20.42
CA TYR A 135 -5.47 -8.52 -19.17
C TYR A 135 -4.08 -9.09 -18.94
N GLY A 136 -3.24 -8.29 -18.33
CA GLY A 136 -1.94 -8.73 -17.84
C GLY A 136 -1.92 -8.83 -16.31
N HIS A 137 -0.88 -9.48 -15.80
CA HIS A 137 -0.63 -9.60 -14.36
C HIS A 137 0.86 -9.43 -14.06
N ILE A 138 1.18 -8.99 -12.84
CA ILE A 138 2.55 -8.70 -12.41
C ILE A 138 2.97 -9.71 -11.36
N VAL A 139 4.02 -10.47 -11.66
CA VAL A 139 4.54 -11.53 -10.79
C VAL A 139 5.93 -11.16 -10.31
N VAL A 140 6.13 -11.16 -8.99
CA VAL A 140 7.46 -10.97 -8.42
C VAL A 140 8.33 -12.18 -8.76
N ARG A 141 9.43 -11.92 -9.45
CA ARG A 141 10.46 -12.90 -9.78
C ARG A 141 11.39 -13.12 -8.60
N GLU A 142 11.83 -12.02 -7.98
CA GLU A 142 12.83 -12.04 -6.93
C GLU A 142 12.79 -10.79 -6.04
N ILE A 143 13.02 -10.99 -4.74
CA ILE A 143 13.40 -9.93 -3.79
C ILE A 143 14.93 -9.92 -3.73
N THR A 144 15.55 -8.96 -4.43
CA THR A 144 17.02 -8.87 -4.53
C THR A 144 17.65 -8.21 -3.31
N LYS A 145 16.87 -7.41 -2.55
CA LYS A 145 17.33 -6.74 -1.34
C LYS A 145 16.20 -6.51 -0.35
N ALA A 146 16.44 -6.75 0.93
CA ALA A 146 15.60 -6.37 2.04
C ALA A 146 16.49 -5.93 3.21
N GLU A 147 16.86 -4.64 3.23
CA GLU A 147 17.84 -4.08 4.17
C GLU A 147 17.16 -3.23 5.22
N SER A 148 17.44 -3.54 6.49
CA SER A 148 17.00 -2.79 7.67
C SER A 148 18.03 -1.73 8.04
N GLY A 149 17.60 -0.60 8.64
CA GLY A 149 18.52 0.44 9.09
C GLY A 149 17.84 1.76 9.42
N LYS A 150 18.59 2.87 9.41
CA LYS A 150 18.02 4.21 9.54
C LYS A 150 16.97 4.49 8.48
N LYS A 151 17.21 3.98 7.26
CA LYS A 151 16.24 3.82 6.18
C LYS A 151 16.09 2.32 5.92
N GLY A 152 14.89 1.89 5.53
CA GLY A 152 14.67 0.55 5.00
C GLY A 152 14.79 0.57 3.48
N VAL A 153 15.38 -0.45 2.88
CA VAL A 153 15.50 -0.58 1.42
C VAL A 153 14.99 -1.95 0.99
N LEU A 154 14.03 -1.96 0.08
CA LEU A 154 13.51 -3.16 -0.57
C LEU A 154 13.73 -3.03 -2.09
N GLU A 155 14.38 -4.01 -2.70
CA GLU A 155 14.57 -4.08 -4.16
C GLU A 155 13.94 -5.36 -4.68
N VAL A 156 13.15 -5.21 -5.74
CA VAL A 156 12.33 -6.28 -6.30
C VAL A 156 12.47 -6.30 -7.81
N VAL A 157 12.51 -7.50 -8.37
CA VAL A 157 12.37 -7.74 -9.81
C VAL A 157 11.03 -8.43 -10.06
N SER A 158 10.23 -7.88 -10.97
CA SER A 158 8.92 -8.41 -11.34
C SER A 158 8.78 -8.56 -12.85
N ASP A 159 7.99 -9.52 -13.28
CA ASP A 159 7.57 -9.69 -14.66
C ASP A 159 6.14 -9.19 -14.83
N TRP A 160 5.92 -8.32 -15.79
CA TRP A 160 4.60 -8.00 -16.32
C TRP A 160 4.28 -9.03 -17.41
N LYS A 161 3.30 -9.88 -17.16
CA LYS A 161 3.00 -11.03 -18.01
C LYS A 161 1.64 -10.93 -18.66
N ASP A 162 1.54 -11.50 -19.88
CA ASP A 162 0.25 -11.79 -20.49
C ASP A 162 -0.42 -13.02 -19.82
N ASN A 163 -1.66 -13.31 -20.19
CA ASN A 163 -2.40 -14.45 -19.67
C ASN A 163 -1.83 -15.82 -20.08
N LYS A 164 -0.88 -15.86 -21.02
CA LYS A 164 -0.17 -17.08 -21.45
C LYS A 164 1.16 -17.28 -20.70
N GLY A 165 1.52 -16.33 -19.80
CA GLY A 165 2.74 -16.38 -19.02
C GLY A 165 3.97 -15.78 -19.69
N ASN A 166 3.84 -15.16 -20.87
CA ASN A 166 4.94 -14.49 -21.54
C ASN A 166 5.25 -13.17 -20.83
N SER A 167 6.51 -12.89 -20.56
CA SER A 167 6.95 -11.63 -19.98
C SER A 167 6.96 -10.53 -21.06
N VAL A 168 6.15 -9.49 -20.84
CA VAL A 168 6.02 -8.30 -21.70
C VAL A 168 7.02 -7.24 -21.27
N LEU A 169 7.08 -6.94 -19.98
CA LEU A 169 8.03 -6.01 -19.37
C LEU A 169 8.71 -6.66 -18.17
N VAL A 170 9.94 -6.24 -17.90
CA VAL A 170 10.62 -6.50 -16.62
C VAL A 170 10.68 -5.21 -15.84
N GLU A 171 10.18 -5.24 -14.62
CA GLU A 171 10.20 -4.13 -13.66
C GLU A 171 11.29 -4.38 -12.61
N LYS A 172 12.18 -3.41 -12.43
CA LYS A 172 13.10 -3.36 -11.30
C LYS A 172 12.66 -2.19 -10.42
N THR A 173 12.15 -2.52 -9.24
CA THR A 173 11.62 -1.51 -8.31
C THR A 173 12.45 -1.44 -7.04
N ARG A 174 12.77 -0.22 -6.65
CA ARG A 174 13.40 0.09 -5.37
C ARG A 174 12.44 0.93 -4.52
N TYR A 175 12.11 0.40 -3.35
CA TYR A 175 11.42 1.12 -2.27
C TYR A 175 12.43 1.59 -1.23
N VAL A 176 12.36 2.87 -0.85
CA VAL A 176 13.12 3.42 0.27
C VAL A 176 12.17 3.93 1.32
N PHE A 177 12.14 3.25 2.47
CA PHE A 177 11.33 3.62 3.62
C PHE A 177 12.12 4.57 4.51
N SER A 178 11.57 5.74 4.82
CA SER A 178 12.15 6.72 5.73
C SER A 178 11.08 7.40 6.57
N GLY A 179 11.48 8.14 7.61
CA GLY A 179 10.51 8.84 8.45
C GLY A 179 11.06 9.21 9.82
N ASP A 180 10.17 9.81 10.61
CA ASP A 180 10.42 10.24 11.99
C ASP A 180 9.22 9.90 12.90
N LYS A 181 9.09 10.56 14.05
CA LYS A 181 7.97 10.30 14.99
C LYS A 181 6.60 10.66 14.40
N SER A 182 6.53 11.66 13.51
CA SER A 182 5.31 12.26 12.98
C SER A 182 5.04 11.92 11.52
N SER A 183 6.03 11.41 10.79
CA SER A 183 5.94 11.14 9.35
C SER A 183 6.53 9.80 8.92
N ARG A 184 6.05 9.31 7.78
CA ARG A 184 6.61 8.17 7.02
C ARG A 184 6.67 8.54 5.55
N THR A 185 7.68 8.02 4.89
CA THR A 185 7.90 8.21 3.45
C THR A 185 8.21 6.88 2.81
N ILE A 186 7.67 6.66 1.63
CA ILE A 186 7.99 5.55 0.74
C ILE A 186 8.41 6.17 -0.59
N ASP A 187 9.69 6.15 -0.91
CA ASP A 187 10.14 6.48 -2.26
C ASP A 187 10.05 5.21 -3.11
N HIS A 188 9.40 5.31 -4.23
CA HIS A 188 9.20 4.26 -5.21
C HIS A 188 9.90 4.64 -6.50
N VAL A 189 10.90 3.88 -6.88
CA VAL A 189 11.66 4.07 -8.14
C VAL A 189 11.54 2.78 -8.93
N ALA A 190 10.80 2.82 -10.03
CA ALA A 190 10.56 1.68 -10.92
C ALA A 190 11.18 1.91 -12.29
N THR A 191 12.00 0.97 -12.74
CA THR A 191 12.53 0.92 -14.11
C THR A 191 11.84 -0.21 -14.86
N LEU A 192 11.12 0.14 -15.92
CA LEU A 192 10.42 -0.78 -16.81
C LEU A 192 11.28 -1.01 -18.06
N THR A 193 11.63 -2.25 -18.33
CA THR A 193 12.52 -2.65 -19.46
C THR A 193 11.79 -3.56 -20.42
N ALA A 194 11.86 -3.26 -21.71
CA ALA A 194 11.39 -4.11 -22.80
C ALA A 194 12.40 -5.24 -23.09
N GLU A 195 12.53 -6.23 -22.17
CA GLU A 195 13.61 -7.21 -22.18
C GLU A 195 13.51 -8.21 -23.34
N ASN A 196 12.29 -8.67 -23.66
CA ASN A 196 12.05 -9.78 -24.59
C ASN A 196 11.70 -9.34 -26.02
N GLY A 197 11.28 -8.11 -26.22
CA GLY A 197 10.88 -7.55 -27.52
C GLY A 197 10.43 -6.11 -27.36
N PRO A 198 10.00 -5.45 -28.44
CA PRO A 198 9.50 -4.07 -28.37
C PRO A 198 8.20 -4.02 -27.56
N VAL A 199 8.03 -2.92 -26.82
CA VAL A 199 6.86 -2.67 -25.98
C VAL A 199 6.28 -1.31 -26.28
N THR A 200 4.97 -1.24 -26.42
CA THR A 200 4.21 -0.01 -26.55
C THR A 200 3.39 0.21 -25.29
N ILE A 201 3.62 1.35 -24.62
CA ILE A 201 2.80 1.81 -23.51
C ILE A 201 1.93 2.95 -24.04
N THR A 202 0.63 2.74 -24.07
CA THR A 202 -0.34 3.68 -24.67
C THR A 202 -1.05 4.46 -23.58
N ASP A 203 -1.33 5.73 -23.89
CA ASP A 203 -2.15 6.64 -23.09
C ASP A 203 -3.38 5.95 -22.49
N ASN A 204 -3.51 6.05 -21.19
CA ASN A 204 -4.65 5.52 -20.46
C ASN A 204 -4.86 6.31 -19.18
N LYS A 205 -6.11 6.52 -18.75
CA LYS A 205 -6.39 7.17 -17.47
C LYS A 205 -6.01 6.28 -16.26
N GLU A 206 -5.96 4.97 -16.46
CA GLU A 206 -5.71 3.97 -15.43
C GLU A 206 -4.20 3.75 -15.26
N GLY A 207 -3.60 4.47 -14.33
CA GLY A 207 -2.15 4.50 -14.01
C GLY A 207 -1.86 5.55 -12.95
N LEU A 208 -0.67 5.67 -12.45
CA LEU A 208 0.44 4.71 -12.37
C LEU A 208 0.59 4.22 -10.94
N ILE A 209 0.99 5.17 -10.05
CA ILE A 209 1.09 4.95 -8.60
C ILE A 209 -0.23 5.33 -7.95
N ALA A 210 -0.84 4.41 -7.22
CA ALA A 210 -2.18 4.63 -6.68
C ALA A 210 -2.35 4.02 -5.28
N ILE A 211 -3.21 4.64 -4.50
CA ILE A 211 -3.70 4.10 -3.23
C ILE A 211 -5.22 4.11 -3.21
N ARG A 212 -5.83 3.03 -2.71
CA ARG A 212 -7.23 3.03 -2.34
C ARG A 212 -7.35 3.30 -0.85
N VAL A 213 -7.99 4.41 -0.51
CA VAL A 213 -8.00 4.90 0.86
C VAL A 213 -9.17 4.35 1.68
N ASP A 214 -8.98 4.32 3.00
CA ASP A 214 -10.03 4.03 3.97
C ASP A 214 -11.15 5.05 3.87
N ARG A 215 -12.38 4.63 4.24
CA ARG A 215 -13.58 5.45 4.10
C ARG A 215 -13.48 6.83 4.76
N ALA A 216 -12.78 6.97 5.86
CA ALA A 216 -12.60 8.26 6.54
C ALA A 216 -11.96 9.33 5.64
N PHE A 217 -11.21 8.91 4.61
CA PHE A 217 -10.52 9.77 3.65
C PHE A 217 -11.26 9.88 2.30
N GLU A 218 -12.44 9.29 2.16
CA GLU A 218 -13.31 9.57 1.02
C GLU A 218 -13.91 10.97 1.17
N MET A 219 -14.42 11.53 0.07
CA MET A 219 -15.21 12.75 0.09
C MET A 219 -16.69 12.39 0.34
N PRO A 220 -17.45 13.25 1.03
CA PRO A 220 -18.89 13.03 1.23
C PRO A 220 -19.63 12.81 -0.09
N SER A 221 -20.54 11.85 -0.11
CA SER A 221 -21.34 11.48 -1.29
C SER A 221 -22.75 11.13 -0.88
N ASN A 222 -23.72 11.45 -1.74
CA ASN A 222 -25.15 11.13 -1.55
C ASN A 222 -25.59 9.93 -2.42
N GLU A 223 -24.65 9.23 -3.05
CA GLU A 223 -24.95 8.10 -3.93
C GLU A 223 -25.40 6.87 -3.13
N SER A 224 -26.34 6.13 -3.68
CA SER A 224 -26.69 4.78 -3.21
C SER A 224 -25.62 3.80 -3.67
N LEU A 225 -25.04 3.06 -2.74
CA LEU A 225 -23.90 2.18 -3.02
C LEU A 225 -23.93 0.91 -2.16
N ILE A 226 -23.09 -0.04 -2.51
CA ILE A 226 -22.85 -1.24 -1.72
C ILE A 226 -21.69 -0.99 -0.77
N PHE A 227 -21.94 -1.22 0.51
CA PHE A 227 -20.95 -1.12 1.58
C PHE A 227 -20.89 -2.44 2.35
N THR A 228 -19.84 -2.64 3.11
CA THR A 228 -19.68 -3.79 4.00
C THR A 228 -20.43 -3.58 5.32
N ASP A 229 -21.04 -4.64 5.85
CA ASP A 229 -21.57 -4.72 7.21
C ASP A 229 -20.45 -4.95 8.25
N GLU A 230 -20.81 -5.18 9.51
CA GLU A 230 -19.87 -5.45 10.60
C GLU A 230 -19.05 -6.74 10.43
N LYS A 231 -19.53 -7.66 9.59
CA LYS A 231 -18.87 -8.93 9.29
C LYS A 231 -18.11 -8.89 7.96
N GLY A 232 -18.09 -7.73 7.29
CA GLY A 232 -17.46 -7.57 5.97
C GLY A 232 -18.35 -8.02 4.80
N ASN A 233 -19.63 -8.37 5.02
CA ASN A 233 -20.53 -8.78 3.94
C ASN A 233 -21.09 -7.56 3.22
N PRO A 234 -21.24 -7.62 1.88
CA PRO A 234 -21.85 -6.52 1.12
C PRO A 234 -23.32 -6.28 1.48
N THR A 235 -23.68 -5.02 1.71
CA THR A 235 -25.06 -4.59 1.91
C THR A 235 -25.35 -3.34 1.10
N THR A 236 -26.56 -3.25 0.52
CA THR A 236 -27.01 -2.05 -0.21
C THR A 236 -27.56 -1.02 0.76
N VAL A 237 -27.09 0.22 0.67
CA VAL A 237 -27.64 1.37 1.40
C VAL A 237 -28.28 2.35 0.41
N LYS A 238 -29.44 2.91 0.76
CA LYS A 238 -30.19 3.83 -0.11
C LYS A 238 -29.58 5.23 -0.14
N ALA A 239 -29.01 5.65 0.97
CA ALA A 239 -28.28 6.90 1.09
C ALA A 239 -27.01 6.67 1.88
N THR A 240 -25.93 7.33 1.48
CA THR A 240 -24.64 7.18 2.12
C THR A 240 -24.61 7.94 3.43
N ASP A 241 -24.33 7.25 4.53
CA ASP A 241 -23.96 7.89 5.79
C ASP A 241 -22.53 8.44 5.66
N ASN A 242 -22.41 9.76 5.72
CA ASN A 242 -21.13 10.47 5.64
C ASN A 242 -20.50 10.73 7.01
N THR A 243 -21.01 10.15 8.09
CA THR A 243 -20.42 10.30 9.42
C THR A 243 -18.98 9.80 9.41
N GLY A 244 -18.04 10.67 9.80
CA GLY A 244 -16.61 10.38 9.80
C GLY A 244 -15.92 10.39 8.41
N VAL A 245 -16.63 10.74 7.34
CA VAL A 245 -16.07 10.93 5.99
C VAL A 245 -15.60 12.37 5.86
N THR A 246 -14.29 12.59 5.79
CA THR A 246 -13.68 13.91 5.93
C THR A 246 -12.61 14.22 4.90
N GLY A 247 -12.42 13.35 3.91
CA GLY A 247 -11.36 13.49 2.91
C GLY A 247 -11.46 14.75 2.09
N MET A 248 -10.32 15.43 1.88
CA MET A 248 -10.21 16.61 1.02
C MET A 248 -8.88 16.59 0.29
N TYR A 249 -8.95 16.54 -1.04
CA TYR A 249 -7.79 16.68 -1.90
C TYR A 249 -7.32 18.15 -1.99
N THR A 250 -6.01 18.34 -2.07
CA THR A 250 -5.39 19.64 -2.42
C THR A 250 -4.21 19.36 -3.35
N SER A 251 -4.11 20.12 -4.43
CA SER A 251 -3.07 19.96 -5.43
C SER A 251 -2.00 21.06 -5.35
N SER A 252 -0.87 20.84 -6.02
CA SER A 252 0.23 21.81 -6.15
C SER A 252 -0.19 23.10 -6.85
N GLN A 253 -1.34 23.10 -7.53
CA GLN A 253 -1.92 24.30 -8.16
C GLN A 253 -2.95 24.99 -7.25
N GLY A 254 -3.14 24.53 -6.00
CA GLY A 254 -4.11 25.09 -5.07
C GLY A 254 -5.55 24.64 -5.30
N LEU A 255 -5.80 23.74 -6.26
CA LEU A 255 -7.12 23.17 -6.50
C LEU A 255 -7.51 22.22 -5.36
N LYS A 256 -8.82 22.10 -5.08
CA LYS A 256 -9.36 21.28 -3.99
C LYS A 256 -10.49 20.36 -4.45
N GLY A 257 -10.65 19.25 -3.74
CA GLY A 257 -11.73 18.29 -3.96
C GLY A 257 -11.74 17.74 -5.39
N ASP A 258 -12.91 17.65 -6.01
CA ASP A 258 -13.09 17.09 -7.35
C ASP A 258 -12.40 17.91 -8.46
N ALA A 259 -12.12 19.19 -8.24
CA ALA A 259 -11.38 20.02 -9.18
C ALA A 259 -9.93 19.57 -9.38
N VAL A 260 -9.41 18.71 -8.53
CA VAL A 260 -8.06 18.13 -8.65
C VAL A 260 -8.00 17.07 -9.76
N TRP A 261 -9.11 16.37 -10.02
CA TRP A 261 -9.14 15.33 -11.04
C TRP A 261 -8.81 15.86 -12.42
N GLY A 262 -7.98 15.11 -13.16
CA GLY A 262 -7.61 15.43 -14.54
C GLY A 262 -6.68 16.65 -14.69
N THR A 263 -6.13 17.18 -13.59
CA THR A 263 -5.17 18.30 -13.62
C THR A 263 -3.74 17.82 -13.44
N ARG A 264 -2.78 18.56 -14.00
CA ARG A 264 -1.34 18.22 -13.92
C ARG A 264 -0.72 18.81 -12.66
N ASN A 265 -0.04 17.97 -11.87
CA ASN A 265 0.46 18.37 -10.56
C ASN A 265 1.83 17.75 -10.26
N SER A 266 2.70 18.54 -9.63
CA SER A 266 3.96 18.04 -9.06
C SER A 266 3.73 17.25 -7.77
N TRP A 267 2.63 17.51 -7.07
CA TRP A 267 2.15 16.75 -5.93
C TRP A 267 0.64 16.95 -5.75
N VAL A 268 0.02 15.95 -5.16
CA VAL A 268 -1.35 16.02 -4.62
C VAL A 268 -1.32 15.45 -3.21
N ILE A 269 -2.05 16.08 -2.29
CA ILE A 269 -2.25 15.58 -0.92
C ILE A 269 -3.73 15.35 -0.65
N LEU A 270 -4.00 14.40 0.25
CA LEU A 270 -5.32 14.09 0.77
C LEU A 270 -5.27 14.19 2.29
N THR A 271 -6.11 15.07 2.85
CA THR A 271 -6.25 15.27 4.30
C THR A 271 -7.60 14.76 4.77
N GLY A 272 -7.62 14.12 5.93
CA GLY A 272 -8.84 13.68 6.59
C GLY A 272 -8.62 13.44 8.08
N ILE A 273 -9.71 13.11 8.79
CA ILE A 273 -9.69 12.84 10.23
C ILE A 273 -10.00 11.36 10.45
N LYS A 274 -9.12 10.66 11.15
CA LYS A 274 -9.34 9.27 11.58
C LYS A 274 -8.77 9.08 12.98
N ASP A 275 -9.51 8.34 13.83
CA ASP A 275 -9.15 8.09 15.23
C ASP A 275 -8.86 9.40 16.00
N ASN A 276 -9.67 10.44 15.77
CA ASN A 276 -9.54 11.79 16.33
C ASN A 276 -8.19 12.47 16.00
N LYS A 277 -7.55 12.10 14.89
CA LYS A 277 -6.29 12.70 14.43
C LYS A 277 -6.45 13.22 13.01
N THR A 278 -5.93 14.41 12.77
CA THR A 278 -5.72 14.88 11.39
C THR A 278 -4.59 14.07 10.78
N ILE A 279 -4.86 13.43 9.65
CA ILE A 279 -3.88 12.66 8.87
C ILE A 279 -3.85 13.24 7.48
N THR A 280 -2.65 13.56 7.00
CA THR A 280 -2.43 13.96 5.62
C THR A 280 -1.44 13.03 4.97
N PHE A 281 -1.74 12.58 3.78
CA PHE A 281 -0.81 11.83 2.94
C PHE A 281 -0.85 12.35 1.51
N GLY A 282 0.22 12.13 0.76
CA GLY A 282 0.34 12.65 -0.60
C GLY A 282 1.24 11.81 -1.47
N ILE A 283 1.04 11.99 -2.78
CA ILE A 283 1.89 11.44 -3.83
C ILE A 283 2.58 12.61 -4.51
N PHE A 284 3.90 12.50 -4.62
CA PHE A 284 4.79 13.50 -5.22
C PHE A 284 5.41 12.89 -6.48
N ASP A 285 5.30 13.62 -7.57
CA ASP A 285 5.91 13.29 -8.85
C ASP A 285 7.37 13.76 -8.91
N HIS A 286 8.16 13.22 -9.83
CA HIS A 286 9.55 13.64 -10.00
C HIS A 286 9.76 14.32 -11.33
N PRO A 287 10.54 15.44 -11.40
CA PRO A 287 10.74 16.20 -12.65
C PRO A 287 11.32 15.40 -13.81
N GLU A 288 12.10 14.35 -13.51
CA GLU A 288 12.68 13.47 -14.53
C GLU A 288 11.75 12.36 -15.00
N ASN A 289 10.53 12.29 -14.49
CA ASN A 289 9.58 11.31 -14.99
C ASN A 289 9.11 11.67 -16.39
N PRO A 290 8.97 10.68 -17.29
CA PRO A 290 8.25 10.93 -18.54
C PRO A 290 6.84 11.43 -18.22
N GLY A 291 6.35 12.43 -18.95
CA GLY A 291 5.02 13.00 -18.73
C GLY A 291 4.87 13.88 -17.48
N TYR A 292 5.96 14.30 -16.85
CA TYR A 292 5.93 15.28 -15.74
C TYR A 292 5.35 16.64 -16.20
N PRO A 293 4.57 17.34 -15.36
CA PRO A 293 3.94 16.87 -14.12
C PRO A 293 2.80 15.89 -14.39
N ALA A 294 2.60 14.95 -13.46
CA ALA A 294 1.61 13.88 -13.61
C ALA A 294 0.17 14.38 -13.58
N TYR A 295 -0.73 13.68 -14.25
CA TYR A 295 -2.16 13.90 -14.10
C TYR A 295 -2.67 13.24 -12.81
N ALA A 296 -3.55 13.96 -12.10
CA ALA A 296 -4.18 13.45 -10.89
C ALA A 296 -5.44 12.65 -11.21
N HIS A 297 -5.44 11.36 -10.83
CA HIS A 297 -6.65 10.54 -10.81
C HIS A 297 -7.18 10.47 -9.37
N ALA A 298 -7.60 11.63 -8.87
CA ALA A 298 -8.13 11.82 -7.53
C ALA A 298 -9.67 11.78 -7.55
N ARG A 299 -10.26 10.76 -6.94
CA ARG A 299 -11.72 10.50 -6.99
C ARG A 299 -12.30 10.53 -5.58
N GLY A 300 -13.44 11.19 -5.44
CA GLY A 300 -14.15 11.32 -4.17
C GLY A 300 -14.45 9.97 -3.48
N TYR A 301 -14.57 8.89 -4.24
CA TYR A 301 -14.76 7.53 -3.71
C TYR A 301 -13.48 6.86 -3.18
N GLY A 302 -12.39 7.62 -3.06
CA GLY A 302 -11.17 7.15 -2.39
C GLY A 302 -10.14 6.46 -3.28
N LEU A 303 -10.22 6.57 -4.62
CA LEU A 303 -9.08 6.32 -5.50
C LEU A 303 -8.21 7.57 -5.55
N PHE A 304 -6.94 7.43 -5.21
CA PHE A 304 -5.95 8.48 -5.29
C PHE A 304 -4.72 8.00 -6.05
N SER A 305 -4.49 8.57 -7.24
CA SER A 305 -3.38 8.21 -8.12
C SER A 305 -2.75 9.44 -8.77
N LEU A 306 -1.44 9.34 -9.09
CA LEU A 306 -0.75 10.19 -10.06
C LEU A 306 -0.34 9.36 -11.28
N ASN A 307 -0.63 9.87 -12.46
CA ASN A 307 -0.43 9.19 -13.74
C ASN A 307 0.41 10.04 -14.71
N ASN A 308 1.61 9.58 -15.00
CA ASN A 308 2.54 10.22 -15.94
C ASN A 308 2.31 9.78 -17.39
N LEU A 309 1.65 8.64 -17.59
CA LEU A 309 1.51 7.99 -18.90
C LEU A 309 0.09 8.14 -19.48
N GLY A 310 -0.76 8.96 -18.85
CA GLY A 310 -2.04 9.38 -19.37
C GLY A 310 -2.00 10.87 -19.73
N GLN A 311 -2.59 11.24 -20.85
CA GLN A 311 -2.68 12.61 -21.31
C GLN A 311 -4.01 12.87 -22.01
N ASN A 312 -4.25 12.30 -23.19
CA ASN A 312 -5.51 12.39 -23.92
C ASN A 312 -6.69 11.85 -23.12
N ALA A 313 -6.46 10.82 -22.32
CA ALA A 313 -7.47 10.24 -21.45
C ALA A 313 -8.00 11.19 -20.36
N TYR A 314 -7.24 12.25 -20.01
CA TYR A 314 -7.63 13.30 -19.07
C TYR A 314 -8.04 14.60 -19.78
N ASP A 315 -7.38 14.95 -20.88
CA ASP A 315 -7.68 16.09 -21.72
C ASP A 315 -7.77 15.64 -23.18
N PRO A 316 -8.99 15.43 -23.72
CA PRO A 316 -9.20 14.95 -25.09
C PRO A 316 -8.69 15.92 -26.18
N LYS A 317 -8.27 17.14 -25.83
CA LYS A 317 -7.63 18.07 -26.76
C LYS A 317 -6.14 17.78 -26.98
N GLN A 318 -5.54 16.98 -26.10
CA GLN A 318 -4.16 16.52 -26.21
C GLN A 318 -4.06 15.33 -27.15
N GLU A 319 -2.89 15.15 -27.75
CA GLU A 319 -2.60 13.94 -28.52
C GLU A 319 -2.56 12.71 -27.64
N ILE A 320 -2.88 11.54 -28.23
CA ILE A 320 -2.69 10.24 -27.57
C ILE A 320 -1.19 10.02 -27.39
N LYS A 321 -0.74 9.88 -26.16
CA LYS A 321 0.66 9.66 -25.83
C LYS A 321 1.03 8.18 -25.96
N ILE A 322 2.08 7.91 -26.74
CA ILE A 322 2.60 6.55 -26.92
C ILE A 322 4.08 6.54 -26.59
N TYR A 323 4.47 5.63 -25.68
CA TYR A 323 5.87 5.35 -25.36
C TYR A 323 6.24 4.01 -26.00
N ASN A 324 7.10 4.07 -27.03
CA ASN A 324 7.64 2.88 -27.69
C ASN A 324 9.02 2.60 -27.12
N LEU A 325 9.19 1.41 -26.56
CA LEU A 325 10.46 0.90 -26.07
C LEU A 325 10.94 -0.19 -27.06
N ALA A 326 12.05 0.01 -27.72
CA ALA A 326 12.71 -1.05 -28.45
C ALA A 326 13.25 -2.12 -27.47
N LYS A 327 13.55 -3.32 -27.96
CA LYS A 327 14.13 -4.36 -27.14
C LYS A 327 15.41 -3.85 -26.43
N GLY A 328 15.44 -3.98 -25.12
CA GLY A 328 16.52 -3.52 -24.23
C GLY A 328 16.34 -2.08 -23.73
N GLU A 329 15.43 -1.31 -24.28
CA GLU A 329 15.15 0.05 -23.79
C GLU A 329 14.31 0.05 -22.51
N SER A 330 14.45 1.13 -21.75
CA SER A 330 13.81 1.28 -20.44
C SER A 330 13.26 2.69 -20.21
N ILE A 331 12.23 2.78 -19.39
CA ILE A 331 11.80 4.04 -18.76
C ILE A 331 11.89 3.90 -17.25
N THR A 332 12.23 4.99 -16.56
CA THR A 332 12.26 5.02 -15.09
C THR A 332 11.25 6.03 -14.57
N LEU A 333 10.46 5.59 -13.60
CA LEU A 333 9.40 6.36 -12.95
C LEU A 333 9.72 6.45 -11.45
N ARG A 334 9.63 7.65 -10.89
CA ARG A 334 10.02 7.99 -9.54
C ARG A 334 8.86 8.69 -8.85
N HIS A 335 8.39 8.15 -7.73
CA HIS A 335 7.32 8.75 -6.95
C HIS A 335 7.65 8.69 -5.47
N ARG A 336 7.16 9.64 -4.72
CA ARG A 336 7.20 9.63 -3.26
C ARG A 336 5.79 9.57 -2.72
N PHE A 337 5.51 8.57 -1.91
CA PHE A 337 4.37 8.56 -1.01
C PHE A 337 4.82 9.09 0.36
N TYR A 338 4.09 10.06 0.90
CA TYR A 338 4.36 10.66 2.20
C TYR A 338 3.10 10.61 3.06
N VAL A 339 3.23 10.33 4.34
CA VAL A 339 2.13 10.38 5.30
C VAL A 339 2.58 10.98 6.63
N GLN A 340 1.76 11.88 7.18
CA GLN A 340 1.93 12.44 8.52
C GLN A 340 0.65 12.36 9.33
N SER A 341 0.79 12.43 10.67
CA SER A 341 -0.31 12.43 11.64
C SER A 341 -0.13 13.54 12.66
N GLY A 342 -1.24 14.10 13.13
CA GLY A 342 -1.31 15.12 14.17
C GLY A 342 -1.45 16.54 13.66
N SER A 343 -1.22 16.81 12.39
CA SER A 343 -1.41 18.12 11.77
C SER A 343 -1.64 18.00 10.28
N GLU A 344 -2.27 19.01 9.70
CA GLU A 344 -2.39 19.16 8.25
C GLU A 344 -1.02 19.45 7.61
N LEU A 345 -0.79 18.92 6.42
CA LEU A 345 0.37 19.27 5.59
C LEU A 345 0.02 20.51 4.79
N THR A 346 0.69 21.62 5.09
CA THR A 346 0.49 22.87 4.30
C THR A 346 1.13 22.77 2.93
N ALA A 347 0.68 23.61 1.97
CA ALA A 347 1.25 23.68 0.63
C ALA A 347 2.76 23.96 0.66
N GLU A 348 3.21 24.88 1.52
CA GLU A 348 4.65 25.21 1.64
C GLU A 348 5.48 24.00 2.11
N LYS A 349 4.95 23.19 3.04
CA LYS A 349 5.62 21.97 3.47
C LYS A 349 5.61 20.91 2.36
N ALA A 350 4.51 20.80 1.62
CA ALA A 350 4.43 19.91 0.46
C ALA A 350 5.44 20.32 -0.62
N ASP A 351 5.54 21.63 -0.93
CA ASP A 351 6.55 22.16 -1.86
C ASP A 351 7.97 21.87 -1.40
N LYS A 352 8.23 21.95 -0.09
CA LYS A 352 9.55 21.60 0.46
C LYS A 352 9.84 20.11 0.28
N ILE A 353 8.88 19.23 0.56
CA ILE A 353 9.02 17.78 0.36
C ILE A 353 9.28 17.48 -1.12
N PHE A 354 8.55 18.13 -2.03
CA PHE A 354 8.75 18.02 -3.47
C PHE A 354 10.16 18.47 -3.87
N LYS A 355 10.61 19.65 -3.46
CA LYS A 355 11.96 20.19 -3.75
C LYS A 355 13.08 19.28 -3.21
N ASP A 356 12.88 18.69 -2.04
CA ASP A 356 13.85 17.75 -1.47
C ASP A 356 13.87 16.43 -2.27
N PHE A 357 12.71 15.94 -2.72
CA PHE A 357 12.59 14.73 -3.53
C PHE A 357 13.12 14.92 -4.95
N SER A 358 12.85 16.05 -5.60
CA SER A 358 13.30 16.38 -6.98
C SER A 358 14.82 16.44 -7.17
N LYS A 359 15.60 16.40 -6.08
CA LYS A 359 17.06 16.35 -6.10
C LYS A 359 17.63 14.95 -5.89
N MET A 360 16.75 13.96 -5.73
CA MET A 360 17.10 12.58 -5.45
C MET A 360 16.89 11.73 -6.71
N TYR A 361 17.67 10.63 -6.85
CA TYR A 361 17.53 9.69 -7.96
C TYR A 361 17.81 10.28 -9.34
#